data_cbffc8151751949d9cdcfc0131566b47
#
_entry.id   cbffc8151751949d9cdcfc0131566b47
#
_cell.length_a   1.000
_cell.length_b   1.000
_cell.length_c   1.000
_cell.angle_alpha   90.00
_cell.angle_beta   90.00
_cell.angle_gamma   90.00
#
_symmetry.space_group_name_H-M   'P 1'
#
loop_
_entity.id
_entity.type
_entity.pdbx_description
1 polymer ?
#
loop_
_entity_poly.entity_id
_entity_poly.type
_entity_poly.pdbx_seq_one_letter_code
_entity_poly.pdbx_strand_id
1 'polypeptide(L)'
;MKYDYLIVGSGLYGATFAYMARQSGKTCLVLDKRPHLGGNLYCEEIEGINVHKYGAHIFHTSNKEVWNFVNSIVEFNRYTNSPVANYKGKLYNLPFNMNTFYQMWGVTTPEQAYAKIEEQKAEMAASLAGRGPQNLEEQALLLVGRDIYEKLIKGYTEKQWGRACADLPAFIIRRLPVRMVFDNNYFNDTYQGIPIGGYNKLIDGLLDGVETKTGTDFFREREYWEGLSDKIVFTGKIDEFYGYRFGKLEYRTVRFEEELINTPNFQGNAVVNYTEREVPYTRIIEHKHFEMFGQKVYDCPKTVISKEYSTEWKDGMEPYYPVNDERNVSLYAKYKELADRENRVVFGGRLAEYKYYDMAPIIEKVLEYWK
;
A
#
# COMPACT_ATOMS: atom_id res chain seq x y z
N MET A 1 30.51 -4.02 -21.08
CA MET A 1 30.19 -2.59 -20.97
C MET A 1 29.93 -2.35 -19.49
N LYS A 2 30.44 -1.31 -18.90
CA LYS A 2 30.26 -1.01 -17.49
C LYS A 2 29.16 0.04 -17.34
N TYR A 3 28.22 -0.16 -16.42
CA TYR A 3 27.16 0.79 -16.10
C TYR A 3 27.56 1.67 -14.92
N ASP A 4 27.05 2.90 -14.88
CA ASP A 4 27.18 3.75 -13.67
C ASP A 4 26.40 3.12 -12.50
N TYR A 5 25.21 2.58 -12.80
CA TYR A 5 24.34 1.97 -11.77
C TYR A 5 23.80 0.60 -12.21
N LEU A 6 23.88 -0.36 -11.33
CA LEU A 6 23.07 -1.57 -11.34
C LEU A 6 21.90 -1.39 -10.38
N ILE A 7 20.67 -1.49 -10.87
CA ILE A 7 19.45 -1.31 -10.06
C ILE A 7 18.79 -2.66 -9.88
N VAL A 8 18.69 -3.12 -8.65
CA VAL A 8 18.07 -4.42 -8.30
C VAL A 8 16.66 -4.19 -7.79
N GLY A 9 15.69 -4.51 -8.62
CA GLY A 9 14.26 -4.29 -8.45
C GLY A 9 13.73 -3.16 -9.32
N SER A 10 12.76 -3.46 -10.18
CA SER A 10 12.09 -2.55 -11.11
C SER A 10 10.81 -1.90 -10.55
N GLY A 11 10.59 -2.01 -9.24
CA GLY A 11 9.48 -1.32 -8.57
C GLY A 11 9.65 0.20 -8.63
N LEU A 12 8.68 0.93 -8.09
CA LEU A 12 8.61 2.39 -8.21
C LEU A 12 9.92 3.12 -7.82
N TYR A 13 10.60 2.66 -6.75
CA TYR A 13 11.87 3.25 -6.34
C TYR A 13 12.94 3.05 -7.43
N GLY A 14 13.16 1.81 -7.87
CA GLY A 14 14.18 1.48 -8.87
C GLY A 14 13.89 2.13 -10.22
N ALA A 15 12.63 2.12 -10.68
CA ALA A 15 12.23 2.75 -11.94
C ALA A 15 12.43 4.27 -11.90
N THR A 16 12.03 4.94 -10.81
CA THR A 16 12.23 6.38 -10.64
C THR A 16 13.72 6.72 -10.56
N PHE A 17 14.52 5.90 -9.88
CA PHE A 17 15.97 6.08 -9.80
C PHE A 17 16.63 5.95 -11.18
N ALA A 18 16.26 4.93 -11.96
CA ALA A 18 16.75 4.73 -13.32
C ALA A 18 16.43 5.93 -14.23
N TYR A 19 15.19 6.45 -14.12
CA TYR A 19 14.78 7.65 -14.85
C TYR A 19 15.69 8.85 -14.53
N MET A 20 15.88 9.15 -13.25
CA MET A 20 16.68 10.29 -12.79
C MET A 20 18.16 10.13 -13.17
N ALA A 21 18.70 8.92 -13.07
CA ALA A 21 20.06 8.61 -13.50
C ALA A 21 20.23 8.88 -14.99
N ARG A 22 19.32 8.40 -15.83
CA ARG A 22 19.32 8.66 -17.27
C ARG A 22 19.22 10.15 -17.59
N GLN A 23 18.33 10.89 -16.92
CA GLN A 23 18.24 12.35 -17.10
C GLN A 23 19.54 13.08 -16.73
N SER A 24 20.34 12.49 -15.84
CA SER A 24 21.68 12.98 -15.45
C SER A 24 22.81 12.44 -16.33
N GLY A 25 22.50 11.81 -17.47
CA GLY A 25 23.49 11.27 -18.41
C GLY A 25 24.19 10.00 -17.92
N LYS A 26 23.62 9.30 -16.94
CA LYS A 26 24.15 8.05 -16.37
C LYS A 26 23.56 6.82 -17.05
N THR A 27 24.36 5.77 -17.14
CA THR A 27 23.95 4.47 -17.69
C THR A 27 23.50 3.53 -16.59
N CYS A 28 22.37 2.83 -16.83
CA CYS A 28 21.80 1.92 -15.86
C CYS A 28 21.47 0.56 -16.49
N LEU A 29 21.61 -0.50 -15.68
CA LEU A 29 20.99 -1.81 -15.92
C LEU A 29 20.03 -2.10 -14.78
N VAL A 30 18.77 -2.39 -15.11
CA VAL A 30 17.75 -2.75 -14.12
C VAL A 30 17.49 -4.26 -14.17
N LEU A 31 17.62 -4.94 -13.04
CA LEU A 31 17.30 -6.35 -12.87
C LEU A 31 16.00 -6.49 -12.08
N ASP A 32 15.14 -7.41 -12.49
CA ASP A 32 14.01 -7.86 -11.65
C ASP A 32 13.91 -9.39 -11.64
N LYS A 33 13.71 -9.97 -10.46
CA LYS A 33 13.53 -11.42 -10.31
C LYS A 33 12.20 -11.92 -10.89
N ARG A 34 11.19 -11.05 -10.96
CA ARG A 34 9.87 -11.34 -11.54
C ARG A 34 9.94 -11.34 -13.07
N PRO A 35 9.02 -12.02 -13.76
CA PRO A 35 8.97 -12.03 -15.23
C PRO A 35 8.44 -10.73 -15.84
N HIS A 36 8.09 -9.74 -15.02
CA HIS A 36 7.54 -8.44 -15.40
C HIS A 36 8.24 -7.30 -14.65
N LEU A 37 8.16 -6.09 -15.17
CA LEU A 37 8.61 -4.86 -14.54
C LEU A 37 7.54 -4.28 -13.59
N GLY A 38 7.88 -3.26 -12.82
CA GLY A 38 6.97 -2.46 -12.01
C GLY A 38 6.76 -2.96 -10.58
N GLY A 39 7.35 -4.10 -10.22
CA GLY A 39 7.21 -4.63 -8.85
C GLY A 39 5.73 -4.80 -8.48
N ASN A 40 5.31 -4.25 -7.34
CA ASN A 40 3.91 -4.36 -6.88
C ASN A 40 2.94 -3.45 -7.65
N LEU A 41 3.40 -2.54 -8.52
CA LEU A 41 2.53 -1.72 -9.38
C LEU A 41 2.11 -2.42 -10.67
N TYR A 42 2.66 -3.61 -10.95
CA TYR A 42 2.33 -4.33 -12.17
C TYR A 42 0.83 -4.60 -12.28
N CYS A 43 0.29 -4.30 -13.46
CA CYS A 43 -1.07 -4.59 -13.87
C CYS A 43 -1.08 -5.62 -15.00
N GLU A 44 -2.02 -6.55 -14.98
CA GLU A 44 -2.32 -7.45 -16.09
C GLU A 44 -3.59 -6.98 -16.79
N GLU A 45 -3.57 -6.89 -18.11
CA GLU A 45 -4.78 -6.56 -18.85
C GLU A 45 -5.63 -7.81 -19.08
N ILE A 46 -6.87 -7.80 -18.57
CA ILE A 46 -7.86 -8.88 -18.75
C ILE A 46 -9.16 -8.26 -19.27
N GLU A 47 -9.60 -8.64 -20.45
CA GLU A 47 -10.80 -8.11 -21.12
C GLU A 47 -10.79 -6.55 -21.20
N GLY A 48 -9.62 -5.95 -21.41
CA GLY A 48 -9.45 -4.50 -21.47
C GLY A 48 -9.48 -3.80 -20.10
N ILE A 49 -9.42 -4.55 -19.00
CA ILE A 49 -9.38 -4.05 -17.63
C ILE A 49 -7.96 -4.19 -17.09
N ASN A 50 -7.39 -3.12 -16.58
CA ASN A 50 -6.10 -3.16 -15.88
C ASN A 50 -6.27 -3.73 -14.47
N VAL A 51 -5.90 -5.00 -14.29
CA VAL A 51 -5.98 -5.73 -13.02
C VAL A 51 -4.72 -5.49 -12.21
N HIS A 52 -4.84 -4.86 -11.04
CA HIS A 52 -3.74 -4.61 -10.11
C HIS A 52 -3.38 -5.94 -9.41
N LYS A 53 -2.34 -6.62 -9.89
CA LYS A 53 -1.98 -8.00 -9.46
C LYS A 53 -1.57 -8.10 -7.99
N TYR A 54 -1.08 -7.01 -7.42
CA TYR A 54 -0.52 -6.98 -6.06
C TYR A 54 -1.33 -6.07 -5.12
N GLY A 55 -2.62 -5.91 -5.39
CA GLY A 55 -3.54 -5.11 -4.58
C GLY A 55 -3.84 -3.73 -5.15
N ALA A 56 -4.86 -3.08 -4.60
CA ALA A 56 -5.28 -1.76 -5.02
C ALA A 56 -4.17 -0.73 -4.75
N HIS A 57 -3.70 -0.08 -5.80
CA HIS A 57 -2.75 1.02 -5.73
C HIS A 57 -3.44 2.28 -6.23
N ILE A 58 -3.56 3.29 -5.37
CA ILE A 58 -4.10 4.61 -5.69
C ILE A 58 -3.00 5.63 -5.39
N PHE A 59 -2.61 6.39 -6.39
CA PHE A 59 -1.62 7.45 -6.21
C PHE A 59 -2.27 8.64 -5.53
N HIS A 60 -1.64 9.17 -4.48
CA HIS A 60 -2.10 10.37 -3.80
C HIS A 60 -0.92 11.15 -3.22
N THR A 61 -1.01 12.47 -3.18
CA THR A 61 0.01 13.35 -2.63
C THR A 61 -0.53 14.77 -2.45
N SER A 62 0.01 15.50 -1.49
CA SER A 62 -0.13 16.97 -1.41
C SER A 62 1.09 17.71 -1.97
N ASN A 63 2.16 16.97 -2.34
CA ASN A 63 3.36 17.52 -2.94
C ASN A 63 3.15 17.77 -4.44
N LYS A 64 3.05 19.04 -4.82
CA LYS A 64 2.83 19.46 -6.21
C LYS A 64 3.99 19.09 -7.14
N GLU A 65 5.24 19.06 -6.64
CA GLU A 65 6.41 18.66 -7.43
C GLU A 65 6.29 17.21 -7.87
N VAL A 66 5.94 16.32 -6.91
CA VAL A 66 5.74 14.89 -7.17
C VAL A 66 4.55 14.65 -8.10
N TRP A 67 3.43 15.37 -7.89
CA TRP A 67 2.27 15.27 -8.76
C TRP A 67 2.59 15.69 -10.20
N ASN A 68 3.29 16.80 -10.38
CA ASN A 68 3.73 17.25 -11.70
C ASN A 68 4.72 16.27 -12.33
N PHE A 69 5.64 15.70 -11.55
CA PHE A 69 6.59 14.71 -12.01
C PHE A 69 5.88 13.48 -12.61
N VAL A 70 4.97 12.85 -11.88
CA VAL A 70 4.29 11.64 -12.41
C VAL A 70 3.40 11.97 -13.61
N ASN A 71 2.74 13.14 -13.63
CA ASN A 71 1.93 13.59 -14.77
C ASN A 71 2.78 14.00 -15.99
N SER A 72 4.07 14.29 -15.84
CA SER A 72 4.98 14.49 -16.98
C SER A 72 5.36 13.17 -17.66
N ILE A 73 5.18 12.03 -16.98
CA ILE A 73 5.45 10.69 -17.53
C ILE A 73 4.18 10.08 -18.14
N VAL A 74 3.07 10.13 -17.42
CA VAL A 74 1.76 9.62 -17.85
C VAL A 74 0.65 10.47 -17.23
N GLU A 75 -0.42 10.72 -17.97
CA GLU A 75 -1.59 11.43 -17.46
C GLU A 75 -2.34 10.59 -16.42
N PHE A 76 -2.75 11.22 -15.32
CA PHE A 76 -3.57 10.61 -14.28
C PHE A 76 -5.05 11.02 -14.44
N ASN A 77 -5.93 10.06 -14.19
CA ASN A 77 -7.37 10.31 -14.19
C ASN A 77 -7.83 10.99 -12.89
N ARG A 78 -9.15 11.25 -12.79
CA ARG A 78 -9.78 11.87 -11.62
C ARG A 78 -10.26 10.88 -10.56
N TYR A 79 -9.73 9.67 -10.49
CA TYR A 79 -10.19 8.68 -9.51
C TYR A 79 -10.06 9.23 -8.09
N THR A 80 -11.15 9.20 -7.34
CA THR A 80 -11.21 9.57 -5.93
C THR A 80 -11.47 8.32 -5.11
N ASN A 81 -10.55 7.97 -4.20
CA ASN A 81 -10.68 6.78 -3.38
C ASN A 81 -11.77 6.95 -2.33
N SER A 82 -12.86 6.22 -2.48
CA SER A 82 -14.02 6.24 -1.58
C SER A 82 -14.45 4.81 -1.25
N PRO A 83 -13.65 4.08 -0.44
CA PRO A 83 -13.96 2.71 -0.09
C PRO A 83 -15.22 2.61 0.76
N VAL A 84 -15.86 1.44 0.71
CA VAL A 84 -17.06 1.12 1.47
C VAL A 84 -16.75 -0.08 2.37
N ALA A 85 -17.27 -0.09 3.59
CA ALA A 85 -17.24 -1.25 4.46
C ALA A 85 -18.58 -2.00 4.39
N ASN A 86 -18.50 -3.32 4.24
CA ASN A 86 -19.63 -4.24 4.39
C ASN A 86 -19.50 -4.95 5.73
N TYR A 87 -20.51 -4.79 6.58
CA TYR A 87 -20.65 -5.53 7.83
C TYR A 87 -22.01 -6.22 7.84
N LYS A 88 -22.01 -7.54 7.70
CA LYS A 88 -23.24 -8.39 7.69
C LYS A 88 -24.30 -7.89 6.69
N GLY A 89 -23.86 -7.53 5.48
CA GLY A 89 -24.71 -7.03 4.41
C GLY A 89 -25.12 -5.55 4.53
N LYS A 90 -24.74 -4.86 5.60
CA LYS A 90 -24.97 -3.42 5.75
C LYS A 90 -23.73 -2.64 5.32
N LEU A 91 -23.92 -1.64 4.45
CA LEU A 91 -22.85 -0.83 3.91
C LEU A 91 -22.64 0.44 4.71
N TYR A 92 -21.35 0.81 4.88
CA TYR A 92 -20.93 2.03 5.56
C TYR A 92 -19.83 2.72 4.74
N ASN A 93 -19.92 4.03 4.59
CA ASN A 93 -18.86 4.81 3.95
C ASN A 93 -17.61 4.89 4.81
N LEU A 94 -16.45 4.94 4.15
CA LEU A 94 -15.15 5.19 4.75
C LEU A 94 -14.48 6.41 4.08
N PRO A 95 -13.58 7.13 4.79
CA PRO A 95 -13.25 7.00 6.22
C PRO A 95 -14.46 7.33 7.10
N PHE A 96 -14.32 7.16 8.43
CA PHE A 96 -15.43 7.48 9.34
C PHE A 96 -15.79 8.96 9.25
N ASN A 97 -16.98 9.25 8.74
CA ASN A 97 -17.46 10.60 8.46
C ASN A 97 -18.96 10.68 8.71
N MET A 98 -19.57 11.84 8.48
CA MET A 98 -20.99 12.04 8.72
C MET A 98 -21.90 11.06 7.96
N ASN A 99 -21.48 10.57 6.76
CA ASN A 99 -22.25 9.52 6.07
C ASN A 99 -22.21 8.19 6.87
N THR A 100 -21.03 7.82 7.40
CA THR A 100 -20.88 6.64 8.26
C THR A 100 -21.77 6.74 9.49
N PHE A 101 -21.78 7.91 10.15
CA PHE A 101 -22.57 8.14 11.39
C PHE A 101 -24.06 8.16 11.11
N TYR A 102 -24.47 8.74 9.98
CA TYR A 102 -25.86 8.67 9.52
C TYR A 102 -26.29 7.22 9.25
N GLN A 103 -25.46 6.45 8.53
CA GLN A 103 -25.75 5.03 8.22
C GLN A 103 -25.81 4.17 9.50
N MET A 104 -25.01 4.51 10.51
CA MET A 104 -24.92 3.73 11.75
C MET A 104 -25.99 4.10 12.77
N TRP A 105 -26.24 5.39 12.97
CA TRP A 105 -27.04 5.93 14.06
C TRP A 105 -28.21 6.80 13.62
N GLY A 106 -28.32 7.16 12.33
CA GLY A 106 -29.35 8.07 11.83
C GLY A 106 -29.12 9.54 12.20
N VAL A 107 -27.95 9.91 12.72
CA VAL A 107 -27.61 11.29 13.09
C VAL A 107 -27.36 12.14 11.87
N THR A 108 -27.82 13.41 11.90
CA THR A 108 -27.77 14.31 10.76
C THR A 108 -26.89 15.55 10.99
N THR A 109 -26.48 15.79 12.25
CA THR A 109 -25.62 16.93 12.59
C THR A 109 -24.34 16.47 13.30
N PRO A 110 -23.23 17.25 13.16
CA PRO A 110 -22.00 16.98 13.90
C PRO A 110 -22.19 16.90 15.41
N GLU A 111 -23.06 17.75 15.99
CA GLU A 111 -23.36 17.73 17.43
C GLU A 111 -23.95 16.38 17.88
N GLN A 112 -24.92 15.85 17.13
CA GLN A 112 -25.52 14.54 17.40
C GLN A 112 -24.49 13.42 17.27
N ALA A 113 -23.59 13.49 16.25
CA ALA A 113 -22.55 12.50 16.06
C ALA A 113 -21.52 12.53 17.20
N TYR A 114 -21.07 13.71 17.62
CA TYR A 114 -20.21 13.88 18.79
C TYR A 114 -20.84 13.33 20.05
N ALA A 115 -22.10 13.68 20.33
CA ALA A 115 -22.80 13.20 21.51
C ALA A 115 -22.86 11.65 21.54
N LYS A 116 -23.12 11.02 20.37
CA LYS A 116 -23.19 9.57 20.26
C LYS A 116 -21.83 8.89 20.44
N ILE A 117 -20.77 9.47 19.89
CA ILE A 117 -19.41 8.97 20.08
C ILE A 117 -19.00 9.09 21.55
N GLU A 118 -19.23 10.25 22.19
CA GLU A 118 -18.86 10.45 23.60
C GLU A 118 -19.65 9.56 24.55
N GLU A 119 -20.95 9.31 24.29
CA GLU A 119 -21.75 8.34 25.03
C GLU A 119 -21.08 6.95 25.02
N GLN A 120 -20.65 6.48 23.85
CA GLN A 120 -20.05 5.14 23.69
C GLN A 120 -18.61 5.02 24.20
N LYS A 121 -17.88 6.13 24.24
CA LYS A 121 -16.51 6.19 24.79
C LYS A 121 -16.50 6.18 26.33
N ALA A 122 -17.56 6.64 26.97
CA ALA A 122 -17.62 6.86 28.41
C ALA A 122 -17.30 5.60 29.23
N GLU A 123 -17.79 4.43 28.81
CA GLU A 123 -17.52 3.16 29.48
C GLU A 123 -16.03 2.81 29.49
N MET A 124 -15.37 2.94 28.33
CA MET A 124 -13.92 2.69 28.21
C MET A 124 -13.12 3.73 28.99
N ALA A 125 -13.48 5.01 28.87
CA ALA A 125 -12.81 6.06 29.61
C ALA A 125 -12.87 5.83 31.14
N ALA A 126 -14.02 5.40 31.66
CA ALA A 126 -14.19 5.03 33.07
C ALA A 126 -13.34 3.82 33.47
N SER A 127 -13.28 2.78 32.63
CA SER A 127 -12.51 1.55 32.89
C SER A 127 -11.01 1.79 32.96
N LEU A 128 -10.50 2.78 32.24
CA LEU A 128 -9.07 3.14 32.22
C LEU A 128 -8.64 3.91 33.47
N ALA A 129 -9.58 4.47 34.26
CA ALA A 129 -9.30 5.19 35.51
C ALA A 129 -8.17 6.25 35.35
N GLY A 130 -8.09 6.93 34.23
CA GLY A 130 -7.08 7.97 33.91
C GLY A 130 -5.76 7.45 33.32
N ARG A 131 -5.54 6.14 33.19
CA ARG A 131 -4.40 5.61 32.45
C ARG A 131 -4.62 5.74 30.92
N GLY A 132 -3.52 5.80 30.15
CA GLY A 132 -3.59 5.72 28.69
C GLY A 132 -3.94 4.31 28.17
N PRO A 133 -4.44 4.21 26.91
CA PRO A 133 -4.71 2.92 26.28
C PRO A 133 -3.40 2.14 26.05
N GLN A 134 -3.42 0.84 26.36
CA GLN A 134 -2.25 -0.03 26.24
C GLN A 134 -2.27 -0.89 24.97
N ASN A 135 -3.44 -1.09 24.38
CA ASN A 135 -3.60 -1.92 23.18
C ASN A 135 -4.54 -1.25 22.18
N LEU A 136 -4.66 -1.85 21.00
CA LEU A 136 -5.45 -1.33 19.90
C LEU A 136 -6.95 -1.28 20.24
N GLU A 137 -7.49 -2.27 20.96
CA GLU A 137 -8.90 -2.30 21.36
C GLU A 137 -9.25 -1.10 22.25
N GLU A 138 -8.49 -0.87 23.31
CA GLU A 138 -8.69 0.28 24.20
C GLU A 138 -8.57 1.61 23.44
N GLN A 139 -7.57 1.72 22.56
CA GLN A 139 -7.37 2.91 21.73
C GLN A 139 -8.55 3.15 20.78
N ALA A 140 -9.05 2.11 20.12
CA ALA A 140 -10.20 2.20 19.21
C ALA A 140 -11.47 2.65 19.94
N LEU A 141 -11.78 2.01 21.06
CA LEU A 141 -12.95 2.33 21.86
C LEU A 141 -12.92 3.78 22.37
N LEU A 142 -11.73 4.31 22.71
CA LEU A 142 -11.56 5.71 23.10
C LEU A 142 -11.64 6.70 21.92
N LEU A 143 -11.36 6.26 20.69
CA LEU A 143 -11.41 7.15 19.53
C LEU A 143 -12.82 7.24 18.94
N VAL A 144 -13.48 6.10 18.74
CA VAL A 144 -14.69 6.01 17.91
C VAL A 144 -15.89 5.35 18.60
N GLY A 145 -15.71 4.82 19.82
CA GLY A 145 -16.76 4.12 20.55
C GLY A 145 -16.98 2.68 20.09
N ARG A 146 -17.88 1.99 20.80
CA ARG A 146 -18.13 0.54 20.67
C ARG A 146 -18.67 0.14 19.29
N ASP A 147 -19.67 0.84 18.79
CA ASP A 147 -20.34 0.45 17.54
C ASP A 147 -19.41 0.45 16.33
N ILE A 148 -18.61 1.50 16.18
CA ILE A 148 -17.63 1.61 15.09
C ILE A 148 -16.51 0.59 15.28
N TYR A 149 -16.02 0.44 16.52
CA TYR A 149 -15.00 -0.56 16.82
C TYR A 149 -15.45 -1.96 16.45
N GLU A 150 -16.58 -2.44 16.96
CA GLU A 150 -17.02 -3.82 16.76
C GLU A 150 -17.44 -4.12 15.32
N LYS A 151 -18.09 -3.13 14.64
CA LYS A 151 -18.61 -3.35 13.29
C LYS A 151 -17.58 -3.10 12.19
N LEU A 152 -16.71 -2.11 12.35
CA LEU A 152 -15.88 -1.64 11.24
C LEU A 152 -14.37 -1.81 11.45
N ILE A 153 -13.90 -2.01 12.71
CA ILE A 153 -12.47 -2.10 13.03
C ILE A 153 -12.05 -3.50 13.42
N LYS A 154 -12.69 -4.06 14.43
CA LYS A 154 -12.25 -5.28 15.11
C LYS A 154 -11.98 -6.44 14.16
N GLY A 155 -13.00 -6.94 13.49
CA GLY A 155 -12.87 -8.13 12.63
C GLY A 155 -11.94 -7.90 11.44
N TYR A 156 -11.94 -6.70 10.85
CA TYR A 156 -11.02 -6.32 9.78
C TYR A 156 -9.56 -6.34 10.25
N THR A 157 -9.28 -5.70 11.37
CA THR A 157 -7.93 -5.60 11.96
C THR A 157 -7.42 -6.97 12.40
N GLU A 158 -8.25 -7.78 13.03
CA GLU A 158 -7.88 -9.13 13.46
C GLU A 158 -7.55 -10.06 12.28
N LYS A 159 -8.25 -9.93 11.14
CA LYS A 159 -7.90 -10.63 9.89
C LYS A 159 -6.57 -10.13 9.33
N GLN A 160 -6.39 -8.81 9.29
CA GLN A 160 -5.19 -8.19 8.72
C GLN A 160 -3.93 -8.57 9.49
N TRP A 161 -4.01 -8.61 10.83
CA TRP A 161 -2.86 -8.87 11.70
C TRP A 161 -2.74 -10.33 12.17
N GLY A 162 -3.81 -11.12 12.05
CA GLY A 162 -3.85 -12.50 12.54
C GLY A 162 -3.83 -12.63 14.06
N ARG A 163 -4.10 -11.53 14.80
CA ARG A 163 -4.10 -11.45 16.27
C ARG A 163 -5.31 -10.69 16.77
N ALA A 164 -5.72 -10.94 18.02
CA ALA A 164 -6.77 -10.15 18.64
C ALA A 164 -6.37 -8.68 18.80
N CYS A 165 -7.33 -7.77 18.70
CA CYS A 165 -7.07 -6.34 18.87
C CYS A 165 -6.47 -6.00 20.24
N ALA A 166 -6.82 -6.76 21.29
CA ALA A 166 -6.24 -6.61 22.62
C ALA A 166 -4.73 -6.97 22.70
N ASP A 167 -4.22 -7.76 21.75
CA ASP A 167 -2.82 -8.17 21.68
C ASP A 167 -1.99 -7.29 20.73
N LEU A 168 -2.62 -6.29 20.11
CA LEU A 168 -1.99 -5.38 19.18
C LEU A 168 -1.65 -4.03 19.82
N PRO A 169 -0.50 -3.40 19.49
CA PRO A 169 -0.13 -2.11 20.04
C PRO A 169 -1.12 -0.99 19.70
N ALA A 170 -1.38 -0.09 20.63
CA ALA A 170 -2.30 1.04 20.47
C ALA A 170 -1.91 1.99 19.33
N PHE A 171 -0.62 2.11 18.99
CA PHE A 171 -0.15 3.02 17.95
C PHE A 171 -0.65 2.70 16.54
N ILE A 172 -1.06 1.44 16.27
CA ILE A 172 -1.54 0.99 14.95
C ILE A 172 -2.72 1.84 14.47
N ILE A 173 -3.64 2.23 15.36
CA ILE A 173 -4.80 3.03 15.00
C ILE A 173 -4.80 4.43 15.64
N ARG A 174 -3.67 4.88 16.16
CA ARG A 174 -3.57 6.18 16.86
C ARG A 174 -4.04 7.38 16.03
N ARG A 175 -3.99 7.29 14.71
CA ARG A 175 -4.34 8.34 13.76
C ARG A 175 -5.54 7.97 12.88
N LEU A 176 -6.50 7.24 13.42
CA LEU A 176 -7.70 6.91 12.69
C LEU A 176 -8.48 8.20 12.33
N PRO A 177 -8.72 8.48 11.03
CA PRO A 177 -9.42 9.69 10.66
C PRO A 177 -10.90 9.60 11.03
N VAL A 178 -11.35 10.57 11.82
CA VAL A 178 -12.78 10.79 12.15
C VAL A 178 -13.12 12.19 11.71
N ARG A 179 -14.09 12.32 10.80
CA ARG A 179 -14.45 13.60 10.18
C ARG A 179 -15.91 13.94 10.46
N MET A 180 -16.16 15.15 10.94
CA MET A 180 -17.50 15.67 11.20
C MET A 180 -18.08 16.43 9.99
N VAL A 181 -17.78 15.94 8.79
CA VAL A 181 -18.25 16.46 7.50
C VAL A 181 -18.73 15.30 6.62
N PHE A 182 -19.58 15.58 5.64
CA PHE A 182 -20.03 14.60 4.64
C PHE A 182 -18.99 14.50 3.50
N ASP A 183 -17.88 13.81 3.78
CA ASP A 183 -16.78 13.64 2.82
C ASP A 183 -16.31 12.19 2.81
N ASN A 184 -16.53 11.50 1.69
CA ASN A 184 -16.14 10.11 1.48
C ASN A 184 -14.75 9.96 0.85
N ASN A 185 -14.06 11.06 0.56
CA ASN A 185 -12.69 10.99 0.07
C ASN A 185 -11.78 10.39 1.16
N TYR A 186 -11.18 9.23 0.88
CA TYR A 186 -10.36 8.52 1.89
C TYR A 186 -9.10 9.30 2.26
N PHE A 187 -8.44 9.92 1.28
CA PHE A 187 -7.20 10.65 1.50
C PHE A 187 -7.47 12.12 1.85
N ASN A 188 -6.54 12.72 2.61
CA ASN A 188 -6.53 14.17 2.89
C ASN A 188 -5.65 14.94 1.89
N ASP A 189 -5.03 14.24 0.93
CA ASP A 189 -4.12 14.82 -0.04
C ASP A 189 -4.85 15.65 -1.09
N THR A 190 -4.14 16.66 -1.60
CA THR A 190 -4.66 17.60 -2.61
C THR A 190 -4.87 16.92 -3.96
N TYR A 191 -3.99 15.95 -4.30
CA TYR A 191 -3.99 15.24 -5.58
C TYR A 191 -4.15 13.75 -5.37
N GLN A 192 -4.92 13.11 -6.22
CA GLN A 192 -5.03 11.66 -6.31
C GLN A 192 -5.52 11.22 -7.68
N GLY A 193 -5.24 9.98 -8.07
CA GLY A 193 -5.68 9.42 -9.34
C GLY A 193 -5.01 8.09 -9.66
N ILE A 194 -5.38 7.57 -10.81
CA ILE A 194 -4.80 6.36 -11.41
C ILE A 194 -4.22 6.73 -12.77
N PRO A 195 -3.03 6.23 -13.16
CA PRO A 195 -2.50 6.46 -14.50
C PRO A 195 -3.47 5.97 -15.58
N ILE A 196 -3.76 6.78 -16.57
CA ILE A 196 -4.61 6.40 -17.70
C ILE A 196 -3.90 5.29 -18.50
N GLY A 197 -4.56 4.13 -18.62
CA GLY A 197 -3.99 2.92 -19.22
C GLY A 197 -3.15 2.07 -18.24
N GLY A 198 -3.31 2.31 -16.93
CA GLY A 198 -2.73 1.50 -15.85
C GLY A 198 -1.30 1.87 -15.47
N TYR A 199 -0.84 1.31 -14.34
CA TYR A 199 0.49 1.62 -13.80
C TYR A 199 1.65 1.14 -14.68
N ASN A 200 1.44 0.15 -15.56
CA ASN A 200 2.49 -0.27 -16.49
C ASN A 200 2.96 0.90 -17.35
N LYS A 201 2.04 1.81 -17.75
CA LYS A 201 2.39 3.01 -18.53
C LYS A 201 3.33 3.96 -17.78
N LEU A 202 3.14 4.10 -16.47
CA LEU A 202 4.04 4.88 -15.64
C LEU A 202 5.44 4.23 -15.58
N ILE A 203 5.48 2.92 -15.35
CA ILE A 203 6.74 2.16 -15.28
C ILE A 203 7.48 2.17 -16.62
N ASP A 204 6.76 1.94 -17.73
CA ASP A 204 7.31 1.97 -19.09
C ASP A 204 7.93 3.36 -19.39
N GLY A 205 7.23 4.45 -19.04
CA GLY A 205 7.74 5.80 -19.21
C GLY A 205 8.96 6.12 -18.33
N LEU A 206 9.00 5.61 -17.10
CA LEU A 206 10.17 5.76 -16.21
C LEU A 206 11.37 4.97 -16.71
N LEU A 207 11.18 3.81 -17.32
CA LEU A 207 12.24 2.92 -17.80
C LEU A 207 12.52 3.06 -19.30
N ASP A 208 11.86 4.00 -19.98
CA ASP A 208 12.12 4.24 -21.40
C ASP A 208 13.60 4.54 -21.66
N GLY A 209 14.21 3.81 -22.60
CA GLY A 209 15.62 3.91 -22.92
C GLY A 209 16.60 3.36 -21.87
N VAL A 210 16.10 2.64 -20.84
CA VAL A 210 16.91 1.95 -19.84
C VAL A 210 16.98 0.46 -20.16
N GLU A 211 18.18 -0.14 -20.10
CA GLU A 211 18.31 -1.59 -20.24
C GLU A 211 17.73 -2.33 -19.04
N THR A 212 16.85 -3.31 -19.31
CA THR A 212 16.16 -4.07 -18.27
C THR A 212 16.29 -5.58 -18.50
N LYS A 213 16.37 -6.35 -17.42
CA LYS A 213 16.36 -7.82 -17.45
C LYS A 213 15.40 -8.35 -16.39
N THR A 214 14.30 -8.94 -16.85
CA THR A 214 13.31 -9.63 -16.00
C THR A 214 13.66 -11.11 -15.83
N GLY A 215 13.02 -11.79 -14.86
CA GLY A 215 13.31 -13.20 -14.55
C GLY A 215 14.73 -13.42 -14.03
N THR A 216 15.41 -12.37 -13.57
CA THR A 216 16.83 -12.38 -13.21
C THR A 216 16.99 -12.16 -11.71
N ASP A 217 17.35 -13.21 -10.99
CA ASP A 217 17.64 -13.13 -9.56
C ASP A 217 19.09 -12.69 -9.36
N PHE A 218 19.26 -11.49 -8.78
CA PHE A 218 20.55 -10.90 -8.47
C PHE A 218 21.48 -11.83 -7.66
N PHE A 219 20.93 -12.58 -6.70
CA PHE A 219 21.73 -13.41 -5.81
C PHE A 219 22.27 -14.68 -6.46
N ARG A 220 21.71 -15.13 -7.60
CA ARG A 220 22.23 -16.32 -8.31
C ARG A 220 23.62 -16.13 -8.90
N GLU A 221 23.91 -14.89 -9.37
CA GLU A 221 25.16 -14.52 -10.01
C GLU A 221 25.67 -13.18 -9.48
N ARG A 222 25.58 -12.99 -8.17
CA ARG A 222 25.82 -11.70 -7.49
C ARG A 222 27.14 -11.06 -7.89
N GLU A 223 28.25 -11.78 -7.85
CA GLU A 223 29.59 -11.27 -8.18
C GLU A 223 29.67 -10.80 -9.63
N TYR A 224 29.03 -11.52 -10.55
CA TYR A 224 28.95 -11.10 -11.95
C TYR A 224 28.21 -9.77 -12.10
N TRP A 225 27.02 -9.66 -11.52
CA TRP A 225 26.22 -8.45 -11.60
C TRP A 225 26.91 -7.26 -10.92
N GLU A 226 27.48 -7.46 -9.75
CA GLU A 226 28.25 -6.41 -9.06
C GLU A 226 29.46 -5.95 -9.85
N GLY A 227 30.07 -6.82 -10.66
CA GLY A 227 31.20 -6.48 -11.55
C GLY A 227 30.83 -5.57 -12.72
N LEU A 228 29.55 -5.45 -13.08
CA LEU A 228 29.10 -4.67 -14.25
C LEU A 228 28.89 -3.18 -13.97
N SER A 229 28.91 -2.72 -12.73
CA SER A 229 28.56 -1.33 -12.38
C SER A 229 29.50 -0.70 -11.37
N ASP A 230 29.51 0.61 -11.33
CA ASP A 230 30.23 1.37 -10.31
C ASP A 230 29.48 1.43 -8.99
N LYS A 231 28.16 1.58 -9.05
CA LYS A 231 27.26 1.61 -7.88
C LYS A 231 26.08 0.67 -8.06
N ILE A 232 25.51 0.25 -6.96
CA ILE A 232 24.33 -0.62 -6.89
C ILE A 232 23.22 0.15 -6.18
N VAL A 233 22.01 0.09 -6.73
CA VAL A 233 20.78 0.51 -6.04
C VAL A 233 20.00 -0.76 -5.71
N PHE A 234 19.86 -1.05 -4.43
CA PHE A 234 19.24 -2.28 -3.97
C PHE A 234 17.88 -1.99 -3.32
N THR A 235 16.81 -2.57 -3.86
CA THR A 235 15.44 -2.37 -3.38
C THR A 235 14.83 -3.62 -2.76
N GLY A 236 15.58 -4.71 -2.69
CA GLY A 236 15.17 -5.98 -2.08
C GLY A 236 15.27 -5.98 -0.56
N LYS A 237 15.08 -7.14 0.06
CA LYS A 237 15.18 -7.31 1.51
C LYS A 237 16.62 -7.08 1.99
N ILE A 238 16.80 -6.15 2.93
CA ILE A 238 18.12 -5.78 3.44
C ILE A 238 18.81 -6.95 4.17
N ASP A 239 18.07 -7.76 4.91
CA ASP A 239 18.59 -8.93 5.59
C ASP A 239 19.11 -10.00 4.61
N GLU A 240 18.42 -10.18 3.46
CA GLU A 240 18.85 -11.07 2.38
C GLU A 240 20.15 -10.58 1.72
N PHE A 241 20.28 -9.25 1.52
CA PHE A 241 21.50 -8.65 0.97
C PHE A 241 22.74 -9.01 1.79
N TYR A 242 22.60 -9.03 3.12
CA TYR A 242 23.66 -9.41 4.06
C TYR A 242 23.66 -10.89 4.46
N GLY A 243 23.00 -11.77 3.67
CA GLY A 243 22.98 -13.21 3.89
C GLY A 243 22.36 -13.60 5.24
N TYR A 244 21.39 -12.83 5.73
CA TYR A 244 20.71 -13.06 7.01
C TYR A 244 21.64 -13.08 8.24
N ARG A 245 22.75 -12.38 8.18
CA ARG A 245 23.84 -12.39 9.16
C ARG A 245 23.40 -12.22 10.61
N PHE A 246 22.37 -11.40 10.86
CA PHE A 246 21.82 -11.15 12.19
C PHE A 246 20.48 -11.88 12.43
N GLY A 247 19.99 -12.63 11.44
CA GLY A 247 18.68 -13.28 11.43
C GLY A 247 17.71 -12.66 10.45
N LYS A 248 16.57 -13.31 10.25
CA LYS A 248 15.54 -12.88 9.30
C LYS A 248 14.61 -11.84 9.91
N LEU A 249 14.32 -10.80 9.14
CA LEU A 249 13.26 -9.85 9.39
C LEU A 249 11.90 -10.48 9.03
N GLU A 250 10.86 -10.08 9.74
CA GLU A 250 9.52 -10.62 9.56
C GLU A 250 8.64 -9.67 8.73
N TYR A 251 7.75 -10.26 7.95
CA TYR A 251 6.83 -9.52 7.09
C TYR A 251 5.41 -10.08 7.23
N ARG A 252 4.44 -9.29 6.84
CA ARG A 252 3.10 -9.75 6.47
C ARG A 252 3.00 -9.82 4.96
N THR A 253 2.16 -10.71 4.47
CA THR A 253 1.87 -10.84 3.04
C THR A 253 0.37 -10.87 2.79
N VAL A 254 0.00 -10.67 1.54
CA VAL A 254 -1.38 -10.81 1.05
C VAL A 254 -1.42 -11.78 -0.12
N ARG A 255 -2.51 -12.50 -0.22
CA ARG A 255 -2.83 -13.40 -1.32
C ARG A 255 -4.09 -12.90 -2.00
N PHE A 256 -4.13 -12.98 -3.31
CA PHE A 256 -5.29 -12.60 -4.11
C PHE A 256 -5.89 -13.82 -4.80
N GLU A 257 -7.23 -13.87 -4.82
CA GLU A 257 -8.00 -14.77 -5.66
C GLU A 257 -8.74 -13.91 -6.68
N GLU A 258 -8.35 -14.05 -7.95
CA GLU A 258 -8.92 -13.30 -9.05
C GLU A 258 -10.05 -14.09 -9.72
N GLU A 259 -11.10 -13.38 -10.11
CA GLU A 259 -12.25 -13.97 -10.75
C GLU A 259 -12.77 -13.03 -11.86
N LEU A 260 -12.88 -13.56 -13.10
CA LEU A 260 -13.55 -12.89 -14.19
C LEU A 260 -15.05 -13.20 -14.09
N ILE A 261 -15.86 -12.17 -13.91
CA ILE A 261 -17.31 -12.29 -13.69
C ILE A 261 -18.06 -11.77 -14.91
N ASN A 262 -19.07 -12.55 -15.35
CA ASN A 262 -19.92 -12.19 -16.48
C ASN A 262 -21.05 -11.25 -16.04
N THR A 263 -20.67 -10.09 -15.52
CA THR A 263 -21.56 -8.96 -15.21
C THR A 263 -20.81 -7.66 -15.44
N PRO A 264 -21.46 -6.60 -15.91
CA PRO A 264 -20.79 -5.33 -16.15
C PRO A 264 -20.39 -4.60 -14.84
N ASN A 265 -21.06 -4.86 -13.73
CA ASN A 265 -20.83 -4.20 -12.46
C ASN A 265 -21.18 -5.15 -11.31
N PHE A 266 -20.20 -5.52 -10.50
CA PHE A 266 -20.37 -6.53 -9.44
C PHE A 266 -20.77 -5.89 -8.11
N GLN A 267 -20.02 -4.87 -7.66
CA GLN A 267 -20.20 -4.28 -6.33
C GLN A 267 -20.40 -2.74 -6.35
N GLY A 268 -20.31 -2.11 -7.52
CA GLY A 268 -20.56 -0.68 -7.69
C GLY A 268 -19.48 0.24 -7.13
N ASN A 269 -18.33 -0.31 -6.72
CA ASN A 269 -17.21 0.45 -6.19
C ASN A 269 -15.90 -0.31 -6.41
N ALA A 270 -14.77 0.42 -6.53
CA ALA A 270 -13.47 -0.21 -6.70
C ALA A 270 -13.07 -1.05 -5.47
N VAL A 271 -13.37 -0.62 -4.26
CA VAL A 271 -12.96 -1.31 -3.03
C VAL A 271 -14.10 -1.41 -2.04
N VAL A 272 -14.46 -2.64 -1.67
CA VAL A 272 -15.37 -2.94 -0.56
C VAL A 272 -14.63 -3.77 0.48
N ASN A 273 -14.49 -3.22 1.69
CA ASN A 273 -13.90 -3.90 2.84
C ASN A 273 -14.95 -4.76 3.54
N TYR A 274 -14.62 -6.00 3.81
CA TYR A 274 -15.46 -6.91 4.60
C TYR A 274 -14.95 -6.93 6.02
N THR A 275 -15.72 -6.34 6.94
CA THR A 275 -15.22 -6.06 8.29
C THR A 275 -15.59 -7.12 9.32
N GLU A 276 -16.51 -8.02 9.02
CA GLU A 276 -16.81 -9.19 9.88
C GLU A 276 -15.69 -10.23 9.84
N ARG A 277 -15.42 -10.87 10.95
CA ARG A 277 -14.34 -11.85 11.10
C ARG A 277 -14.59 -13.14 10.34
N GLU A 278 -15.85 -13.54 10.22
CA GLU A 278 -16.29 -14.77 9.59
C GLU A 278 -16.06 -14.80 8.09
N VAL A 279 -16.00 -13.64 7.45
CA VAL A 279 -15.61 -13.50 6.04
C VAL A 279 -14.08 -13.59 5.95
N PRO A 280 -13.52 -14.58 5.23
CA PRO A 280 -12.08 -14.88 5.31
C PRO A 280 -11.18 -13.86 4.60
N TYR A 281 -11.70 -13.10 3.63
CA TYR A 281 -10.98 -12.04 2.95
C TYR A 281 -11.19 -10.68 3.63
N THR A 282 -10.25 -9.77 3.46
CA THR A 282 -10.31 -8.42 4.02
C THR A 282 -11.10 -7.48 3.12
N ARG A 283 -11.00 -7.65 1.80
CA ARG A 283 -11.71 -6.80 0.83
C ARG A 283 -11.87 -7.50 -0.50
N ILE A 284 -12.82 -6.98 -1.28
CA ILE A 284 -12.95 -7.26 -2.71
C ILE A 284 -12.57 -5.98 -3.46
N ILE A 285 -11.73 -6.15 -4.48
CA ILE A 285 -11.32 -5.10 -5.41
C ILE A 285 -12.02 -5.40 -6.74
N GLU A 286 -12.81 -4.46 -7.26
CA GLU A 286 -13.37 -4.52 -8.62
C GLU A 286 -12.58 -3.54 -9.50
N HIS A 287 -11.68 -4.07 -10.30
CA HIS A 287 -10.59 -3.30 -10.91
C HIS A 287 -11.03 -2.27 -11.94
N LYS A 288 -12.12 -2.54 -12.69
CA LYS A 288 -12.60 -1.61 -13.72
C LYS A 288 -12.94 -0.21 -13.19
N HIS A 289 -13.40 -0.11 -11.94
CA HIS A 289 -13.79 1.17 -11.34
C HIS A 289 -12.60 2.12 -11.09
N PHE A 290 -11.37 1.67 -11.21
CA PHE A 290 -10.21 2.56 -11.15
C PHE A 290 -10.09 3.46 -12.38
N GLU A 291 -10.56 3.03 -13.55
CA GLU A 291 -10.42 3.77 -14.79
C GLU A 291 -11.75 4.04 -15.51
N MET A 292 -12.79 3.26 -15.24
CA MET A 292 -14.10 3.41 -15.86
C MET A 292 -15.05 4.18 -14.96
N PHE A 293 -15.79 5.11 -15.55
CA PHE A 293 -16.74 5.97 -14.82
C PHE A 293 -18.08 6.01 -15.54
N GLY A 294 -19.16 6.06 -14.76
CA GLY A 294 -20.51 6.21 -15.29
C GLY A 294 -20.85 5.11 -16.30
N GLN A 295 -21.28 5.48 -17.51
CA GLN A 295 -21.71 4.54 -18.53
C GLN A 295 -20.61 3.57 -18.99
N LYS A 296 -19.34 3.99 -18.98
CA LYS A 296 -18.21 3.11 -19.37
C LYS A 296 -18.11 1.82 -18.53
N VAL A 297 -18.59 1.83 -17.30
CA VAL A 297 -18.68 0.62 -16.47
C VAL A 297 -19.55 -0.44 -17.14
N TYR A 298 -20.66 -0.03 -17.73
CA TYR A 298 -21.64 -0.92 -18.36
C TYR A 298 -21.30 -1.27 -19.82
N ASP A 299 -20.49 -0.46 -20.49
CA ASP A 299 -20.02 -0.71 -21.85
C ASP A 299 -19.10 -1.94 -21.90
N CYS A 300 -18.39 -2.24 -20.82
CA CYS A 300 -17.62 -3.47 -20.65
C CYS A 300 -18.52 -4.54 -19.97
N PRO A 301 -18.95 -5.59 -20.68
CA PRO A 301 -19.98 -6.54 -20.19
C PRO A 301 -19.48 -7.47 -19.07
N LYS A 302 -18.16 -7.52 -18.86
CA LYS A 302 -17.53 -8.33 -17.81
C LYS A 302 -16.80 -7.45 -16.81
N THR A 303 -16.48 -8.02 -15.66
CA THR A 303 -15.64 -7.37 -14.65
C THR A 303 -14.66 -8.36 -14.05
N VAL A 304 -13.52 -7.85 -13.54
CA VAL A 304 -12.54 -8.65 -12.80
C VAL A 304 -12.55 -8.19 -11.36
N ILE A 305 -12.71 -9.13 -10.46
CA ILE A 305 -12.57 -8.90 -9.02
C ILE A 305 -11.37 -9.64 -8.46
N SER A 306 -10.79 -9.10 -7.38
CA SER A 306 -9.79 -9.79 -6.56
C SER A 306 -10.25 -9.80 -5.10
N LYS A 307 -10.33 -11.00 -4.51
CA LYS A 307 -10.49 -11.17 -3.06
C LYS A 307 -9.13 -11.16 -2.40
N GLU A 308 -8.91 -10.26 -1.45
CA GLU A 308 -7.64 -10.09 -0.75
C GLU A 308 -7.65 -10.81 0.60
N TYR A 309 -6.66 -11.67 0.83
CA TYR A 309 -6.46 -12.41 2.08
C TYR A 309 -5.13 -12.00 2.71
N SER A 310 -5.18 -11.52 3.94
CA SER A 310 -3.96 -11.25 4.70
C SER A 310 -3.46 -12.53 5.38
N THR A 311 -2.17 -12.78 5.33
CA THR A 311 -1.55 -13.96 5.94
C THR A 311 -0.13 -13.66 6.43
N GLU A 312 0.42 -14.58 7.23
CA GLU A 312 1.82 -14.53 7.61
C GLU A 312 2.72 -14.80 6.40
N TRP A 313 3.79 -14.02 6.30
CA TRP A 313 4.79 -14.23 5.28
C TRP A 313 5.65 -15.44 5.60
N LYS A 314 5.98 -16.24 4.58
CA LYS A 314 6.94 -17.36 4.63
C LYS A 314 7.91 -17.23 3.47
N ASP A 315 9.06 -17.87 3.60
CA ASP A 315 10.05 -17.93 2.51
C ASP A 315 9.40 -18.38 1.19
N GLY A 316 9.69 -17.67 0.11
CA GLY A 316 9.10 -17.90 -1.20
C GLY A 316 7.84 -17.09 -1.49
N MET A 317 7.23 -16.43 -0.49
CA MET A 317 6.13 -15.49 -0.68
C MET A 317 6.66 -14.07 -0.89
N GLU A 318 5.85 -13.21 -1.51
CA GLU A 318 6.17 -11.80 -1.63
C GLU A 318 5.98 -11.06 -0.29
N PRO A 319 6.98 -10.33 0.21
CA PRO A 319 6.85 -9.52 1.42
C PRO A 319 6.14 -8.21 1.10
N TYR A 320 5.03 -7.90 1.80
CA TYR A 320 4.28 -6.67 1.58
C TYR A 320 4.49 -5.63 2.67
N TYR A 321 4.41 -6.04 3.93
CA TYR A 321 4.41 -5.13 5.07
C TYR A 321 5.43 -5.57 6.11
N PRO A 322 6.39 -4.71 6.50
CA PRO A 322 7.29 -4.97 7.62
C PRO A 322 6.51 -5.13 8.94
N VAL A 323 6.94 -6.05 9.78
CA VAL A 323 6.43 -6.21 11.14
C VAL A 323 7.26 -5.32 12.07
N ASN A 324 6.69 -4.17 12.46
CA ASN A 324 7.38 -3.14 13.25
C ASN A 324 7.21 -3.38 14.76
N ASP A 325 7.53 -4.57 15.26
CA ASP A 325 7.67 -4.85 16.67
C ASP A 325 9.10 -4.53 17.18
N GLU A 326 9.30 -4.55 18.49
CA GLU A 326 10.57 -4.20 19.12
C GLU A 326 11.73 -5.09 18.64
N ARG A 327 11.47 -6.40 18.46
CA ARG A 327 12.46 -7.36 17.96
C ARG A 327 12.93 -6.97 16.55
N ASN A 328 12.00 -6.77 15.65
CA ASN A 328 12.30 -6.48 14.23
C ASN A 328 12.92 -5.09 14.05
N VAL A 329 12.46 -4.09 14.80
CA VAL A 329 13.08 -2.75 14.82
C VAL A 329 14.53 -2.82 15.27
N SER A 330 14.81 -3.55 16.36
CA SER A 330 16.18 -3.74 16.88
C SER A 330 17.05 -4.53 15.91
N LEU A 331 16.48 -5.54 15.23
CA LEU A 331 17.17 -6.34 14.22
C LEU A 331 17.50 -5.50 12.98
N TYR A 332 16.54 -4.71 12.49
CA TYR A 332 16.75 -3.82 11.35
C TYR A 332 17.83 -2.78 11.63
N ALA A 333 17.89 -2.22 12.86
CA ALA A 333 18.92 -1.27 13.23
C ALA A 333 20.34 -1.81 13.00
N LYS A 334 20.59 -3.10 13.27
CA LYS A 334 21.89 -3.75 13.00
C LYS A 334 22.22 -3.82 11.51
N TYR A 335 21.22 -4.11 10.66
CA TYR A 335 21.41 -4.11 9.21
C TYR A 335 21.62 -2.71 8.67
N LYS A 336 20.91 -1.74 9.22
CA LYS A 336 21.08 -0.33 8.85
C LYS A 336 22.49 0.18 9.16
N GLU A 337 23.09 -0.19 10.28
CA GLU A 337 24.49 0.16 10.59
C GLU A 337 25.47 -0.38 9.53
N LEU A 338 25.22 -1.56 8.96
CA LEU A 338 26.03 -2.08 7.86
C LEU A 338 25.77 -1.26 6.58
N ALA A 339 24.51 -1.00 6.27
CA ALA A 339 24.12 -0.23 5.07
C ALA A 339 24.69 1.19 5.09
N ASP A 340 24.72 1.86 6.26
CA ASP A 340 25.25 3.22 6.40
C ASP A 340 26.79 3.28 6.19
N ARG A 341 27.49 2.15 6.23
CA ARG A 341 28.93 2.04 5.93
C ARG A 341 29.24 1.67 4.49
N GLU A 342 28.20 1.30 3.72
CA GLU A 342 28.36 0.94 2.33
C GLU A 342 28.53 2.17 1.44
N ASN A 343 29.68 2.31 0.80
CA ASN A 343 29.94 3.43 -0.11
C ASN A 343 29.48 3.17 -1.54
N ARG A 344 29.24 1.89 -1.89
CA ARG A 344 28.93 1.45 -3.25
C ARG A 344 27.44 1.12 -3.44
N VAL A 345 26.70 0.89 -2.35
CA VAL A 345 25.31 0.45 -2.39
C VAL A 345 24.38 1.52 -1.83
N VAL A 346 23.36 1.88 -2.61
CA VAL A 346 22.24 2.72 -2.20
C VAL A 346 21.08 1.79 -1.87
N PHE A 347 20.68 1.74 -0.61
CA PHE A 347 19.50 1.00 -0.17
C PHE A 347 18.27 1.91 -0.23
N GLY A 348 17.21 1.47 -0.90
CA GLY A 348 16.00 2.26 -1.00
C GLY A 348 14.74 1.46 -1.28
N GLY A 349 13.59 2.04 -0.91
CA GLY A 349 12.30 1.39 -1.03
C GLY A 349 11.90 0.56 0.20
N ARG A 350 10.69 0.01 0.18
CA ARG A 350 10.04 -0.60 1.34
C ARG A 350 10.86 -1.70 2.01
N LEU A 351 11.47 -2.60 1.22
CA LEU A 351 12.14 -3.79 1.74
C LEU A 351 13.56 -3.49 2.22
N ALA A 352 14.29 -2.64 1.48
CA ALA A 352 15.63 -2.25 1.85
C ALA A 352 15.66 -1.31 3.07
N GLU A 353 14.66 -0.46 3.21
CA GLU A 353 14.52 0.44 4.36
C GLU A 353 13.65 -0.14 5.49
N TYR A 354 13.13 -1.35 5.31
CA TYR A 354 12.23 -2.04 6.26
C TYR A 354 11.12 -1.11 6.79
N LYS A 355 10.48 -0.37 5.88
CA LYS A 355 9.48 0.64 6.21
C LYS A 355 8.34 0.63 5.20
N TYR A 356 7.11 0.81 5.71
CA TYR A 356 5.98 1.04 4.84
C TYR A 356 6.04 2.46 4.25
N TYR A 357 5.89 2.54 2.93
CA TYR A 357 5.78 3.78 2.18
C TYR A 357 4.60 3.73 1.23
N ASP A 358 3.85 4.83 1.15
CA ASP A 358 3.00 5.11 0.01
C ASP A 358 3.86 5.50 -1.20
N MET A 359 3.25 5.58 -2.39
CA MET A 359 3.99 5.79 -3.64
C MET A 359 4.70 7.15 -3.71
N ALA A 360 4.02 8.23 -3.29
CA ALA A 360 4.60 9.57 -3.38
C ALA A 360 5.87 9.75 -2.54
N PRO A 361 5.94 9.34 -1.25
CA PRO A 361 7.19 9.38 -0.48
C PRO A 361 8.34 8.59 -1.09
N ILE A 362 8.07 7.51 -1.86
CA ILE A 362 9.11 6.76 -2.56
C ILE A 362 9.74 7.64 -3.65
N ILE A 363 8.90 8.33 -4.44
CA ILE A 363 9.37 9.24 -5.49
C ILE A 363 10.13 10.42 -4.87
N GLU A 364 9.58 11.03 -3.81
CA GLU A 364 10.25 12.14 -3.08
C GLU A 364 11.67 11.80 -2.70
N LYS A 365 11.90 10.64 -2.10
CA LYS A 365 13.24 10.17 -1.70
C LYS A 365 14.20 10.07 -2.89
N VAL A 366 13.73 9.60 -4.02
CA VAL A 366 14.58 9.51 -5.21
C VAL A 366 14.87 10.91 -5.75
N LEU A 367 13.87 11.78 -5.84
CA LEU A 367 14.09 13.16 -6.29
C LEU A 367 15.05 13.92 -5.37
N GLU A 368 14.96 13.71 -4.05
CA GLU A 368 15.87 14.30 -3.06
C GLU A 368 17.33 13.79 -3.22
N TYR A 369 17.52 12.51 -3.56
CA TYR A 369 18.85 11.95 -3.80
C TYR A 369 19.57 12.62 -4.96
N TRP A 370 18.82 13.13 -5.95
CA TRP A 370 19.35 13.73 -7.17
C TRP A 370 19.40 15.28 -7.15
N LYS A 371 18.92 15.92 -6.08
CA LYS A 371 19.08 17.37 -5.83
C LYS A 371 20.47 17.68 -5.28
#